data_d83a88460c2f49e8be71d909a91fa9d3
#
_entry.id   d83a88460c2f49e8be71d909a91fa9d3
#
_cell.length_a   1.000
_cell.length_b   1.000
_cell.length_c   1.000
_cell.angle_alpha   90.00
_cell.angle_beta   90.00
_cell.angle_gamma   90.00
#
_symmetry.space_group_name_H-M   'P 1'
#
loop_
_entity.id
_entity.type
_entity.pdbx_description
1 polymer ?
#
loop_
_entity_poly.entity_id
_entity_poly.type
_entity_poly.pdbx_seq_one_letter_code
_entity_poly.pdbx_strand_id
1 'polypeptide(L)'
;MAKKHELADLAPRDIVAKEIFSQMRQWNIPHVWLDATGIAEFEVRFPTIYASCMANGIDPTKQLIPVAPASHYASGGVLVDLNGRTSVKGLYVCGESACTGAHGANRLASNSLLEGLVFGARIASDIAANLPDQVLPVEDQNEGFLLSPAIKLAIQLSMSEGAGVMRSEESLNETLATLNQLASRTSTEPRIEAWEVSNLHLLATAIVRGALERRESRGSHWRSDFPNTDPHWHKRVVQKYDVKGNWSVRFAEVKS
;
A
#
# COMPACT_ATOMS: atom_id res chain seq x y z
N MET A 1 -0.99 -21.06 -13.34
CA MET A 1 0.09 -21.00 -12.34
C MET A 1 1.04 -22.21 -12.38
N ALA A 2 0.61 -23.46 -12.59
CA ALA A 2 1.48 -24.66 -12.55
C ALA A 2 2.75 -24.60 -13.42
N LYS A 3 2.76 -23.86 -14.54
CA LYS A 3 3.96 -23.63 -15.37
C LYS A 3 4.90 -22.54 -14.88
N LYS A 4 4.51 -21.79 -13.82
CA LYS A 4 5.22 -20.61 -13.32
C LYS A 4 5.82 -20.79 -11.93
N HIS A 5 5.23 -21.65 -11.11
CA HIS A 5 5.68 -21.91 -9.75
C HIS A 5 5.30 -23.33 -9.33
N GLU A 6 6.16 -24.00 -8.57
CA GLU A 6 5.95 -25.38 -8.09
C GLU A 6 4.67 -25.54 -7.24
N LEU A 7 4.32 -24.49 -6.45
CA LEU A 7 3.09 -24.45 -5.65
C LEU A 7 1.85 -24.04 -6.46
N ALA A 8 1.96 -23.87 -7.77
CA ALA A 8 0.86 -23.48 -8.65
C ALA A 8 0.04 -22.29 -8.09
N ASP A 9 -1.25 -22.48 -7.83
CA ASP A 9 -2.16 -21.44 -7.35
C ASP A 9 -1.94 -21.08 -5.85
N LEU A 10 -1.17 -21.88 -5.14
CA LEU A 10 -0.73 -21.64 -3.77
C LEU A 10 0.61 -20.89 -3.68
N ALA A 11 1.16 -20.45 -4.80
CA ALA A 11 2.37 -19.63 -4.85
C ALA A 11 2.20 -18.33 -4.01
N PRO A 12 3.30 -17.69 -3.57
CA PRO A 12 3.26 -16.38 -2.93
C PRO A 12 2.41 -15.39 -3.71
N ARG A 13 1.64 -14.56 -3.00
CA ARG A 13 0.61 -13.71 -3.64
C ARG A 13 1.18 -12.68 -4.60
N ASP A 14 2.38 -12.19 -4.38
CA ASP A 14 3.11 -11.32 -5.31
C ASP A 14 3.37 -12.02 -6.65
N ILE A 15 3.77 -13.30 -6.65
CA ILE A 15 3.98 -14.10 -7.86
C ILE A 15 2.66 -14.32 -8.61
N VAL A 16 1.60 -14.69 -7.87
CA VAL A 16 0.26 -14.89 -8.46
C VAL A 16 -0.25 -13.59 -9.08
N ALA A 17 -0.18 -12.48 -8.34
CA ALA A 17 -0.63 -11.17 -8.82
C ALA A 17 0.13 -10.72 -10.08
N LYS A 18 1.46 -10.92 -10.10
CA LYS A 18 2.29 -10.63 -11.27
C LYS A 18 1.86 -11.44 -12.51
N GLU A 19 1.64 -12.74 -12.34
CA GLU A 19 1.23 -13.59 -13.47
C GLU A 19 -0.16 -13.22 -13.97
N ILE A 20 -1.13 -12.98 -13.07
CA ILE A 20 -2.47 -12.51 -13.45
C ILE A 20 -2.36 -11.20 -14.25
N PHE A 21 -1.61 -10.23 -13.73
CA PHE A 21 -1.41 -8.96 -14.42
C PHE A 21 -0.76 -9.13 -15.79
N SER A 22 0.24 -10.01 -15.92
CA SER A 22 0.90 -10.31 -17.18
C SER A 22 -0.07 -10.91 -18.21
N GLN A 23 -0.94 -11.84 -17.78
CA GLN A 23 -1.96 -12.42 -18.65
C GLN A 23 -3.02 -11.40 -19.08
N MET A 24 -3.47 -10.55 -18.13
CA MET A 24 -4.42 -9.48 -18.45
C MET A 24 -3.86 -8.53 -19.51
N ARG A 25 -2.59 -8.16 -19.40
CA ARG A 25 -1.90 -7.31 -20.40
C ARG A 25 -1.72 -8.00 -21.73
N GLN A 26 -1.25 -9.26 -21.72
CA GLN A 26 -1.01 -10.06 -22.94
C GLN A 26 -2.28 -10.24 -23.78
N TRP A 27 -3.41 -10.48 -23.13
CA TRP A 27 -4.68 -10.74 -23.80
C TRP A 27 -5.58 -9.52 -23.90
N ASN A 28 -5.15 -8.38 -23.37
CA ASN A 28 -5.91 -7.13 -23.30
C ASN A 28 -7.31 -7.33 -22.68
N ILE A 29 -7.36 -8.01 -21.52
CA ILE A 29 -8.59 -8.31 -20.78
C ILE A 29 -8.57 -7.62 -19.40
N PRO A 30 -9.74 -7.22 -18.87
CA PRO A 30 -9.82 -6.49 -17.60
C PRO A 30 -9.68 -7.37 -16.36
N HIS A 31 -9.80 -8.70 -16.51
CA HIS A 31 -9.74 -9.67 -15.41
C HIS A 31 -9.41 -11.07 -15.93
N VAL A 32 -9.05 -11.96 -15.02
CA VAL A 32 -9.02 -13.42 -15.26
C VAL A 32 -10.15 -14.09 -14.48
N TRP A 33 -10.32 -15.39 -14.66
CA TRP A 33 -11.40 -16.15 -14.03
C TRP A 33 -10.87 -17.03 -12.91
N LEU A 34 -11.52 -16.95 -11.73
CA LEU A 34 -11.34 -17.87 -10.63
C LEU A 34 -12.46 -18.90 -10.65
N ASP A 35 -12.09 -20.17 -10.76
CA ASP A 35 -13.02 -21.29 -10.70
C ASP A 35 -13.16 -21.77 -9.25
N ALA A 36 -14.32 -21.55 -8.67
CA ALA A 36 -14.69 -22.01 -7.34
C ALA A 36 -15.80 -23.10 -7.40
N THR A 37 -16.26 -23.49 -8.59
CA THR A 37 -17.42 -24.38 -8.78
C THR A 37 -17.20 -25.80 -8.22
N GLY A 38 -15.93 -26.22 -8.10
CA GLY A 38 -15.56 -27.50 -7.50
C GLY A 38 -15.44 -27.51 -5.98
N ILE A 39 -15.67 -26.38 -5.30
CA ILE A 39 -15.55 -26.29 -3.83
C ILE A 39 -16.88 -26.66 -3.19
N ALA A 40 -16.92 -27.83 -2.50
CA ALA A 40 -18.08 -28.27 -1.76
C ALA A 40 -18.40 -27.28 -0.61
N GLU A 41 -19.67 -27.05 -0.36
CA GLU A 41 -20.17 -26.19 0.73
C GLU A 41 -19.54 -24.77 0.71
N PHE A 42 -19.39 -24.19 -0.48
CA PHE A 42 -18.71 -22.90 -0.67
C PHE A 42 -19.34 -21.78 0.18
N GLU A 43 -20.67 -21.75 0.28
CA GLU A 43 -21.44 -20.78 1.06
C GLU A 43 -21.18 -20.88 2.58
N VAL A 44 -20.89 -22.08 3.06
CA VAL A 44 -20.57 -22.33 4.49
C VAL A 44 -19.10 -22.02 4.77
N ARG A 45 -18.21 -22.42 3.86
CA ARG A 45 -16.76 -22.24 4.03
C ARG A 45 -16.29 -20.82 3.77
N PHE A 46 -16.96 -20.08 2.89
CA PHE A 46 -16.60 -18.73 2.48
C PHE A 46 -17.83 -17.80 2.45
N PRO A 47 -18.56 -17.64 3.59
CA PRO A 47 -19.87 -16.97 3.60
C PRO A 47 -19.81 -15.52 3.12
N THR A 48 -18.76 -14.78 3.47
CA THR A 48 -18.60 -13.37 3.05
C THR A 48 -18.36 -13.25 1.55
N ILE A 49 -17.53 -14.14 0.98
CA ILE A 49 -17.26 -14.15 -0.47
C ILE A 49 -18.52 -14.55 -1.23
N TYR A 50 -19.21 -15.59 -0.74
CA TYR A 50 -20.48 -16.05 -1.33
C TYR A 50 -21.52 -14.90 -1.37
N ALA A 51 -21.76 -14.25 -0.24
CA ALA A 51 -22.70 -13.14 -0.17
C ALA A 51 -22.33 -11.97 -1.10
N SER A 52 -21.02 -11.64 -1.18
CA SER A 52 -20.54 -10.60 -2.08
C SER A 52 -20.72 -10.95 -3.55
N CYS A 53 -20.43 -12.20 -3.94
CA CYS A 53 -20.66 -12.68 -5.31
C CYS A 53 -22.15 -12.63 -5.67
N MET A 54 -23.03 -13.15 -4.79
CA MET A 54 -24.48 -13.14 -5.00
C MET A 54 -25.04 -11.73 -5.13
N ALA A 55 -24.56 -10.78 -4.32
CA ALA A 55 -24.97 -9.38 -4.40
C ALA A 55 -24.60 -8.72 -5.74
N ASN A 56 -23.60 -9.25 -6.44
CA ASN A 56 -23.17 -8.82 -7.77
C ASN A 56 -23.69 -9.73 -8.90
N GLY A 57 -24.68 -10.60 -8.63
CA GLY A 57 -25.33 -11.45 -9.61
C GLY A 57 -24.50 -12.66 -10.07
N ILE A 58 -23.47 -13.06 -9.31
CA ILE A 58 -22.59 -14.18 -9.60
C ILE A 58 -22.83 -15.27 -8.57
N ASP A 59 -23.29 -16.45 -9.01
CA ASP A 59 -23.34 -17.66 -8.17
C ASP A 59 -22.00 -18.39 -8.26
N PRO A 60 -21.09 -18.26 -7.26
CA PRO A 60 -19.76 -18.85 -7.35
C PRO A 60 -19.73 -20.39 -7.31
N THR A 61 -20.87 -21.02 -6.99
CA THR A 61 -20.99 -22.49 -7.04
C THR A 61 -21.29 -23.00 -8.46
N LYS A 62 -21.66 -22.11 -9.39
CA LYS A 62 -22.06 -22.43 -10.76
C LYS A 62 -21.33 -21.62 -11.83
N GLN A 63 -20.76 -20.48 -11.44
CA GLN A 63 -20.17 -19.51 -12.37
C GLN A 63 -18.74 -19.18 -11.94
N LEU A 64 -17.92 -18.84 -12.92
CA LEU A 64 -16.57 -18.33 -12.67
C LEU A 64 -16.62 -16.92 -12.10
N ILE A 65 -15.72 -16.62 -11.16
CA ILE A 65 -15.61 -15.32 -10.52
C ILE A 65 -14.58 -14.47 -11.27
N PRO A 66 -14.91 -13.27 -11.76
CA PRO A 66 -13.92 -12.37 -12.34
C PRO A 66 -13.00 -11.80 -11.25
N VAL A 67 -11.69 -11.93 -11.43
CA VAL A 67 -10.68 -11.47 -10.47
C VAL A 67 -9.56 -10.71 -11.17
N ALA A 68 -9.08 -9.66 -10.52
CA ALA A 68 -7.91 -8.89 -10.91
C ALA A 68 -7.04 -8.61 -9.67
N PRO A 69 -5.73 -8.36 -9.84
CA PRO A 69 -4.89 -7.97 -8.72
C PRO A 69 -5.38 -6.67 -8.09
N ALA A 70 -5.40 -6.66 -6.77
CA ALA A 70 -5.75 -5.48 -5.99
C ALA A 70 -4.77 -5.31 -4.82
N SER A 71 -4.60 -4.07 -4.36
CA SER A 71 -3.84 -3.81 -3.14
C SER A 71 -4.59 -4.41 -1.95
N HIS A 72 -3.93 -5.32 -1.23
CA HIS A 72 -4.48 -6.00 -0.06
C HIS A 72 -3.90 -5.46 1.24
N TYR A 73 -2.64 -5.03 1.21
CA TYR A 73 -1.92 -4.54 2.39
C TYR A 73 -0.83 -3.54 1.97
N ALA A 74 -0.72 -2.44 2.70
CA ALA A 74 0.34 -1.46 2.51
C ALA A 74 1.58 -1.86 3.32
N SER A 75 2.60 -2.42 2.65
CA SER A 75 3.92 -2.64 3.27
C SER A 75 4.71 -1.34 3.27
N GLY A 76 5.13 -0.88 4.45
CA GLY A 76 5.73 0.43 4.64
C GLY A 76 4.94 1.24 5.66
N GLY A 77 4.94 2.57 5.54
CA GLY A 77 4.23 3.45 6.46
C GLY A 77 5.17 4.38 7.22
N VAL A 78 4.70 4.91 8.33
CA VAL A 78 5.49 5.79 9.20
C VAL A 78 6.61 5.00 9.85
N LEU A 79 7.86 5.43 9.66
CA LEU A 79 9.03 4.76 10.24
C LEU A 79 9.01 4.86 11.76
N VAL A 80 9.10 3.73 12.44
CA VAL A 80 9.11 3.62 13.89
C VAL A 80 10.30 2.79 14.40
N ASP A 81 10.64 3.00 15.68
CA ASP A 81 11.57 2.14 16.41
C ASP A 81 10.87 0.90 17.00
N LEU A 82 11.58 0.10 17.78
CA LEU A 82 11.05 -1.12 18.41
C LEU A 82 9.96 -0.87 19.47
N ASN A 83 9.80 0.38 19.91
CA ASN A 83 8.76 0.80 20.84
C ASN A 83 7.60 1.54 20.15
N GLY A 84 7.60 1.59 18.81
CA GLY A 84 6.58 2.28 18.02
C GLY A 84 6.73 3.80 17.99
N ARG A 85 7.85 4.36 18.49
CA ARG A 85 8.13 5.80 18.48
C ARG A 85 8.49 6.27 17.07
N THR A 86 7.92 7.39 16.65
CA THR A 86 8.31 8.05 15.40
C THR A 86 9.44 9.05 15.60
N SER A 87 9.86 9.73 14.54
CA SER A 87 10.78 10.88 14.64
C SER A 87 10.14 12.15 15.25
N VAL A 88 8.83 12.18 15.41
CA VAL A 88 8.07 13.26 16.06
C VAL A 88 7.86 12.90 17.52
N LYS A 89 8.39 13.72 18.43
CA LYS A 89 8.29 13.46 19.88
C LYS A 89 6.81 13.38 20.31
N GLY A 90 6.47 12.32 21.03
CA GLY A 90 5.09 12.07 21.50
C GLY A 90 4.17 11.40 20.50
N LEU A 91 4.61 11.19 19.24
CA LEU A 91 3.85 10.46 18.24
C LEU A 91 4.31 9.00 18.12
N TYR A 92 3.38 8.08 18.32
CA TYR A 92 3.57 6.63 18.18
C TYR A 92 2.68 6.09 17.07
N VAL A 93 3.15 5.05 16.38
CA VAL A 93 2.37 4.39 15.32
C VAL A 93 2.58 2.89 15.38
N CYS A 94 1.49 2.12 15.21
CA CYS A 94 1.51 0.65 15.07
C CYS A 94 0.50 0.16 14.04
N GLY A 95 0.56 -1.13 13.74
CA GLY A 95 -0.29 -1.78 12.72
C GLY A 95 0.06 -1.35 11.30
N GLU A 96 -0.90 -1.42 10.38
CA GLU A 96 -0.67 -1.20 8.95
C GLU A 96 -0.12 0.19 8.61
N SER A 97 -0.34 1.19 9.46
CA SER A 97 0.21 2.54 9.28
C SER A 97 1.70 2.65 9.61
N ALA A 98 2.28 1.66 10.30
CA ALA A 98 3.67 1.68 10.77
C ALA A 98 4.62 0.92 9.85
N CYS A 99 5.82 1.45 9.68
CA CYS A 99 6.96 0.72 9.11
C CYS A 99 7.90 0.25 10.23
N THR A 100 7.59 -0.87 10.85
CA THR A 100 8.43 -1.52 11.86
C THR A 100 9.59 -2.28 11.25
N GLY A 101 9.41 -2.74 9.99
CA GLY A 101 10.34 -3.60 9.26
C GLY A 101 10.01 -5.09 9.34
N ALA A 102 9.03 -5.48 10.14
CA ALA A 102 8.64 -6.89 10.31
C ALA A 102 8.18 -7.56 9.00
N HIS A 103 7.61 -6.79 8.09
CA HIS A 103 7.10 -7.31 6.81
C HIS A 103 8.10 -7.30 5.66
N GLY A 104 9.21 -6.60 5.80
CA GLY A 104 10.20 -6.51 4.72
C GLY A 104 9.58 -5.96 3.42
N ALA A 105 9.89 -6.61 2.30
CA ALA A 105 9.40 -6.23 0.97
C ALA A 105 8.08 -6.91 0.58
N ASN A 106 7.60 -7.88 1.37
CA ASN A 106 6.34 -8.58 1.14
C ASN A 106 5.83 -9.19 2.45
N ARG A 107 4.64 -8.78 2.86
CA ARG A 107 4.03 -9.26 4.11
C ARG A 107 3.61 -10.74 3.99
N LEU A 108 4.04 -11.55 4.95
CA LEU A 108 3.53 -12.90 5.11
C LEU A 108 2.13 -12.89 5.72
N ALA A 109 1.28 -13.83 5.29
CA ALA A 109 -0.08 -13.97 5.77
C ALA A 109 -0.14 -14.03 7.30
N SER A 110 -1.16 -13.42 7.90
CA SER A 110 -1.47 -13.35 9.34
C SER A 110 -0.51 -12.52 10.20
N ASN A 111 0.68 -12.16 9.72
CA ASN A 111 1.66 -11.41 10.53
C ASN A 111 1.23 -9.97 10.85
N SER A 112 0.34 -9.38 10.07
CA SER A 112 -0.14 -8.01 10.32
C SER A 112 -0.91 -7.86 11.64
N LEU A 113 -1.74 -8.84 11.99
CA LEU A 113 -2.47 -8.81 13.27
C LEU A 113 -1.52 -9.00 14.45
N LEU A 114 -0.56 -9.91 14.33
CA LEU A 114 0.45 -10.16 15.37
C LEU A 114 1.33 -8.93 15.59
N GLU A 115 1.76 -8.27 14.51
CA GLU A 115 2.53 -7.03 14.60
C GLU A 115 1.76 -5.94 15.34
N GLY A 116 0.50 -5.70 14.97
CA GLY A 116 -0.35 -4.70 15.62
C GLY A 116 -0.51 -4.96 17.11
N LEU A 117 -0.72 -6.21 17.54
CA LEU A 117 -0.85 -6.60 18.94
C LEU A 117 0.47 -6.39 19.70
N VAL A 118 1.60 -6.84 19.15
CA VAL A 118 2.91 -6.73 19.82
C VAL A 118 3.32 -5.27 19.97
N PHE A 119 3.22 -4.48 18.87
CA PHE A 119 3.60 -3.07 18.94
C PHE A 119 2.63 -2.24 19.77
N GLY A 120 1.33 -2.55 19.75
CA GLY A 120 0.35 -1.92 20.64
C GLY A 120 0.71 -2.08 22.10
N ALA A 121 1.09 -3.28 22.53
CA ALA A 121 1.53 -3.57 23.90
C ALA A 121 2.84 -2.83 24.25
N ARG A 122 3.82 -2.81 23.34
CA ARG A 122 5.09 -2.08 23.52
C ARG A 122 4.87 -0.57 23.66
N ILE A 123 4.03 0.01 22.82
CA ILE A 123 3.65 1.43 22.86
C ILE A 123 3.00 1.76 24.20
N ALA A 124 2.03 0.96 24.65
CA ALA A 124 1.37 1.18 25.93
C ALA A 124 2.36 1.18 27.09
N SER A 125 3.29 0.22 27.12
CA SER A 125 4.33 0.15 28.16
C SER A 125 5.29 1.34 28.09
N ASP A 126 5.67 1.75 26.88
CA ASP A 126 6.59 2.87 26.68
C ASP A 126 5.97 4.22 27.07
N ILE A 127 4.70 4.46 26.71
CA ILE A 127 3.95 5.67 27.12
C ILE A 127 3.81 5.70 28.64
N ALA A 128 3.46 4.59 29.28
CA ALA A 128 3.34 4.54 30.73
C ALA A 128 4.65 4.89 31.47
N ALA A 129 5.79 4.48 30.89
CA ALA A 129 7.12 4.77 31.46
C ALA A 129 7.64 6.18 31.14
N ASN A 130 7.15 6.81 30.07
CA ASN A 130 7.68 8.06 29.52
C ASN A 130 6.58 9.09 29.26
N LEU A 131 5.56 9.15 30.12
CA LEU A 131 4.44 10.07 29.96
C LEU A 131 4.99 11.53 29.97
N PRO A 132 4.77 12.31 28.90
CA PRO A 132 5.24 13.68 28.86
C PRO A 132 4.38 14.56 29.77
N ASP A 133 4.94 15.70 30.18
CA ASP A 133 4.16 16.75 30.83
C ASP A 133 3.01 17.19 29.92
N GLN A 134 1.89 17.54 30.55
CA GLN A 134 0.74 18.04 29.82
C GLN A 134 1.08 19.39 29.21
N VAL A 135 0.95 19.51 27.90
CA VAL A 135 1.13 20.78 27.17
C VAL A 135 -0.23 21.21 26.64
N LEU A 136 -0.58 22.48 26.85
CA LEU A 136 -1.78 23.03 26.25
C LEU A 136 -1.63 23.12 24.73
N PRO A 137 -2.67 22.74 23.98
CA PRO A 137 -2.67 22.89 22.52
C PRO A 137 -2.42 24.36 22.14
N VAL A 138 -1.55 24.55 21.15
CA VAL A 138 -1.36 25.87 20.52
C VAL A 138 -2.22 25.87 19.28
N GLU A 139 -3.03 26.89 19.10
CA GLU A 139 -3.85 27.08 17.91
C GLU A 139 -2.94 27.32 16.70
N ASP A 140 -3.03 26.42 15.70
CA ASP A 140 -2.29 26.58 14.45
C ASP A 140 -3.10 27.49 13.52
N GLN A 141 -2.52 28.63 13.17
CA GLN A 141 -3.12 29.62 12.27
C GLN A 141 -2.80 29.33 10.79
N ASN A 142 -2.11 28.23 10.49
CA ASN A 142 -1.82 27.87 9.11
C ASN A 142 -3.07 27.33 8.43
N GLU A 143 -3.57 28.05 7.45
CA GLU A 143 -4.61 27.56 6.55
C GLU A 143 -4.02 26.45 5.66
N GLY A 144 -4.28 25.21 6.01
CA GLY A 144 -3.93 24.05 5.17
C GLY A 144 -4.81 24.00 3.92
N PHE A 145 -4.21 23.76 2.76
CA PHE A 145 -4.98 23.51 1.55
C PHE A 145 -5.43 22.05 1.49
N LEU A 146 -6.73 21.83 1.34
CA LEU A 146 -7.29 20.52 1.03
C LEU A 146 -7.46 20.38 -0.48
N LEU A 147 -7.41 19.13 -0.95
CA LEU A 147 -7.68 18.83 -2.35
C LEU A 147 -9.16 18.55 -2.59
N SER A 148 -9.61 18.86 -3.80
CA SER A 148 -11.00 18.60 -4.22
C SER A 148 -11.31 17.10 -4.24
N PRO A 149 -12.40 16.62 -3.61
CA PRO A 149 -12.82 15.23 -3.66
C PRO A 149 -13.00 14.68 -5.08
N ALA A 150 -13.28 15.54 -6.04
CA ALA A 150 -13.49 15.17 -7.44
C ALA A 150 -12.28 14.49 -8.10
N ILE A 151 -11.07 14.66 -7.56
CA ILE A 151 -9.86 14.04 -8.12
C ILE A 151 -9.60 12.61 -7.63
N LYS A 152 -10.38 12.07 -6.69
CA LYS A 152 -10.16 10.75 -6.08
C LYS A 152 -10.00 9.65 -7.13
N LEU A 153 -10.94 9.58 -8.07
CA LEU A 153 -10.90 8.56 -9.13
C LEU A 153 -9.68 8.71 -10.05
N ALA A 154 -9.29 9.95 -10.38
CA ALA A 154 -8.11 10.17 -11.22
C ALA A 154 -6.81 9.70 -10.53
N ILE A 155 -6.66 9.92 -9.21
CA ILE A 155 -5.54 9.38 -8.43
C ILE A 155 -5.56 7.85 -8.47
N GLN A 156 -6.70 7.22 -8.21
CA GLN A 156 -6.84 5.76 -8.17
C GLN A 156 -6.49 5.10 -9.50
N LEU A 157 -6.99 5.65 -10.62
CA LEU A 157 -6.71 5.14 -11.95
C LEU A 157 -5.22 5.30 -12.30
N SER A 158 -4.64 6.49 -12.11
CA SER A 158 -3.23 6.74 -12.37
C SER A 158 -2.32 5.80 -11.57
N MET A 159 -2.62 5.59 -10.29
CA MET A 159 -1.86 4.66 -9.44
C MET A 159 -2.00 3.19 -9.88
N SER A 160 -3.19 2.78 -10.29
CA SER A 160 -3.44 1.41 -10.74
C SER A 160 -2.73 1.09 -12.05
N GLU A 161 -2.69 2.04 -12.97
CA GLU A 161 -2.08 1.90 -14.29
C GLU A 161 -0.56 2.02 -14.26
N GLY A 162 -0.03 3.06 -13.61
CA GLY A 162 1.39 3.40 -13.69
C GLY A 162 2.24 2.99 -12.49
N ALA A 163 1.63 2.81 -11.30
CA ALA A 163 2.31 2.42 -10.06
C ALA A 163 1.78 1.12 -9.45
N GLY A 164 1.02 0.35 -10.21
CA GLY A 164 0.39 -0.90 -9.79
C GLY A 164 1.38 -2.07 -9.63
N VAL A 165 0.99 -3.25 -10.14
CA VAL A 165 1.77 -4.50 -9.99
C VAL A 165 3.11 -4.43 -10.72
N MET A 166 3.12 -3.96 -11.98
CA MET A 166 4.33 -3.80 -12.79
C MET A 166 4.61 -2.32 -12.98
N ARG A 167 5.84 -1.90 -12.70
CA ARG A 167 6.30 -0.50 -12.73
C ARG A 167 7.48 -0.35 -13.66
N SER A 168 7.63 0.83 -14.24
CA SER A 168 8.84 1.25 -14.95
C SER A 168 9.16 2.71 -14.60
N GLU A 169 10.35 3.19 -14.93
CA GLU A 169 10.69 4.60 -14.76
C GLU A 169 9.72 5.50 -15.53
N GLU A 170 9.36 5.10 -16.75
CA GLU A 170 8.40 5.81 -17.60
C GLU A 170 7.02 5.90 -16.92
N SER A 171 6.40 4.77 -16.58
CA SER A 171 5.07 4.74 -15.99
C SER A 171 5.00 5.46 -14.63
N LEU A 172 6.05 5.36 -13.82
CA LEU A 172 6.14 6.06 -12.54
C LEU A 172 6.28 7.58 -12.72
N ASN A 173 7.06 8.04 -13.72
CA ASN A 173 7.19 9.47 -14.01
C ASN A 173 5.89 10.07 -14.56
N GLU A 174 5.18 9.35 -15.43
CA GLU A 174 3.85 9.76 -15.92
C GLU A 174 2.84 9.86 -14.77
N THR A 175 2.84 8.86 -13.87
CA THR A 175 2.00 8.90 -12.67
C THR A 175 2.34 10.10 -11.79
N LEU A 176 3.63 10.36 -11.55
CA LEU A 176 4.06 11.49 -10.74
C LEU A 176 3.66 12.83 -11.39
N ALA A 177 3.78 12.96 -12.70
CA ALA A 177 3.33 14.15 -13.44
C ALA A 177 1.82 14.36 -13.29
N THR A 178 1.01 13.30 -13.39
CA THR A 178 -0.43 13.34 -13.17
C THR A 178 -0.76 13.78 -11.74
N LEU A 179 -0.10 13.19 -10.73
CA LEU A 179 -0.31 13.59 -9.34
C LEU A 179 0.04 15.06 -9.10
N ASN A 180 1.16 15.54 -9.65
CA ASN A 180 1.54 16.95 -9.56
C ASN A 180 0.51 17.89 -10.21
N GLN A 181 -0.07 17.50 -11.35
CA GLN A 181 -1.14 18.26 -11.99
C GLN A 181 -2.41 18.29 -11.13
N LEU A 182 -2.78 17.15 -10.51
CA LEU A 182 -3.96 17.07 -9.65
C LEU A 182 -3.81 17.90 -8.37
N ALA A 183 -2.61 18.12 -7.88
CA ALA A 183 -2.33 18.94 -6.69
C ALA A 183 -2.83 20.39 -6.79
N SER A 184 -3.05 20.91 -8.00
CA SER A 184 -3.62 22.26 -8.22
C SER A 184 -5.14 22.33 -7.99
N ARG A 185 -5.81 21.20 -7.85
CA ARG A 185 -7.26 21.10 -7.64
C ARG A 185 -7.61 21.17 -6.16
N THR A 186 -7.60 22.37 -5.60
CA THR A 186 -7.85 22.61 -4.19
C THR A 186 -9.34 22.71 -3.84
N SER A 187 -9.66 22.53 -2.57
CA SER A 187 -10.96 22.76 -1.95
C SER A 187 -10.81 23.69 -0.77
N THR A 188 -11.74 24.62 -0.60
CA THR A 188 -11.82 25.52 0.56
C THR A 188 -12.74 24.97 1.65
N GLU A 189 -13.48 23.89 1.36
CA GLU A 189 -14.45 23.30 2.28
C GLU A 189 -13.79 22.17 3.09
N PRO A 190 -13.65 22.30 4.42
CA PRO A 190 -13.18 21.24 5.28
C PRO A 190 -14.27 20.17 5.47
N ARG A 191 -14.15 19.06 4.72
CA ARG A 191 -15.02 17.89 4.84
C ARG A 191 -14.20 16.61 4.77
N ILE A 192 -14.78 15.52 5.24
CA ILE A 192 -14.09 14.21 5.35
C ILE A 192 -13.50 13.78 4.00
N GLU A 193 -14.27 13.90 2.91
CA GLU A 193 -13.83 13.51 1.57
C GLU A 193 -12.63 14.32 1.08
N ALA A 194 -12.54 15.60 1.45
CA ALA A 194 -11.41 16.47 1.11
C ALA A 194 -10.16 16.09 1.91
N TRP A 195 -10.31 15.72 3.19
CA TRP A 195 -9.21 15.18 4.01
C TRP A 195 -8.73 13.84 3.46
N GLU A 196 -9.63 12.91 3.16
CA GLU A 196 -9.30 11.59 2.60
C GLU A 196 -8.52 11.71 1.29
N VAL A 197 -8.99 12.56 0.37
CA VAL A 197 -8.32 12.69 -0.93
C VAL A 197 -6.97 13.39 -0.81
N SER A 198 -6.83 14.34 0.11
CA SER A 198 -5.54 15.00 0.37
C SER A 198 -4.52 14.01 0.92
N ASN A 199 -4.93 13.16 1.87
CA ASN A 199 -4.09 12.09 2.41
C ASN A 199 -3.77 11.04 1.34
N LEU A 200 -4.75 10.63 0.52
CA LEU A 200 -4.54 9.70 -0.57
C LEU A 200 -3.50 10.22 -1.57
N HIS A 201 -3.59 11.49 -1.96
CA HIS A 201 -2.64 12.13 -2.86
C HIS A 201 -1.22 12.18 -2.28
N LEU A 202 -1.08 12.52 -1.00
CA LEU A 202 0.21 12.55 -0.32
C LEU A 202 0.86 11.16 -0.29
N LEU A 203 0.10 10.13 0.09
CA LEU A 203 0.56 8.75 0.11
C LEU A 203 0.89 8.22 -1.29
N ALA A 204 0.06 8.50 -2.29
CA ALA A 204 0.31 8.15 -3.68
C ALA A 204 1.64 8.75 -4.17
N THR A 205 1.87 10.04 -3.89
CA THR A 205 3.12 10.73 -4.24
C THR A 205 4.33 10.09 -3.54
N ALA A 206 4.21 9.76 -2.26
CA ALA A 206 5.27 9.09 -1.50
C ALA A 206 5.60 7.70 -2.10
N ILE A 207 4.58 6.90 -2.43
CA ILE A 207 4.75 5.57 -3.04
C ILE A 207 5.46 5.67 -4.38
N VAL A 208 5.04 6.57 -5.27
CA VAL A 208 5.64 6.74 -6.60
C VAL A 208 7.09 7.20 -6.48
N ARG A 209 7.38 8.20 -5.65
CA ARG A 209 8.75 8.66 -5.39
C ARG A 209 9.64 7.56 -4.83
N GLY A 210 9.16 6.82 -3.83
CA GLY A 210 9.91 5.69 -3.28
C GLY A 210 10.16 4.58 -4.29
N ALA A 211 9.21 4.32 -5.19
CA ALA A 211 9.35 3.33 -6.26
C ALA A 211 10.34 3.78 -7.35
N LEU A 212 10.40 5.06 -7.66
CA LEU A 212 11.41 5.65 -8.58
C LEU A 212 12.82 5.50 -8.02
N GLU A 213 13.00 5.79 -6.73
CA GLU A 213 14.30 5.67 -6.07
C GLU A 213 14.81 4.23 -6.04
N ARG A 214 13.94 3.24 -5.85
CA ARG A 214 14.33 1.82 -5.74
C ARG A 214 14.45 1.18 -7.11
N ARG A 215 15.70 1.02 -7.57
CA ARG A 215 16.04 0.48 -8.90
C ARG A 215 16.35 -1.02 -8.83
N GLU A 216 15.41 -1.80 -8.35
CA GLU A 216 15.45 -3.28 -8.29
C GLU A 216 14.03 -3.83 -8.29
N SER A 217 13.89 -5.16 -8.39
CA SER A 217 12.66 -5.88 -8.08
C SER A 217 12.85 -6.70 -6.81
N ARG A 218 11.92 -6.55 -5.80
CA ARG A 218 11.99 -7.25 -4.52
C ARG A 218 10.60 -7.36 -3.87
N GLY A 219 10.19 -8.58 -3.54
CA GLY A 219 8.87 -8.81 -2.95
C GLY A 219 7.75 -8.28 -3.84
N SER A 220 6.88 -7.44 -3.32
CA SER A 220 5.79 -6.82 -4.07
C SER A 220 6.20 -5.60 -4.92
N HIS A 221 7.46 -5.15 -4.84
CA HIS A 221 7.98 -4.09 -5.69
C HIS A 221 8.59 -4.68 -6.97
N TRP A 222 7.91 -4.49 -8.10
CA TRP A 222 8.33 -5.02 -9.40
C TRP A 222 8.61 -3.89 -10.38
N ARG A 223 9.85 -3.86 -10.88
CA ARG A 223 10.34 -2.93 -11.90
C ARG A 223 10.66 -3.70 -13.18
N SER A 224 9.95 -3.42 -14.28
CA SER A 224 10.22 -4.07 -15.57
C SER A 224 11.58 -3.67 -16.15
N ASP A 225 12.03 -2.45 -15.84
CA ASP A 225 13.33 -1.89 -16.21
C ASP A 225 14.48 -2.35 -15.28
N PHE A 226 14.16 -2.85 -14.07
CA PHE A 226 15.11 -3.43 -13.10
C PHE A 226 14.56 -4.77 -12.57
N PRO A 227 14.51 -5.83 -13.39
CA PRO A 227 13.75 -7.05 -13.04
C PRO A 227 14.39 -7.92 -11.96
N ASN A 228 15.66 -7.68 -11.66
CA ASN A 228 16.43 -8.48 -10.70
C ASN A 228 16.51 -7.80 -9.33
N THR A 229 16.64 -8.62 -8.29
CA THR A 229 17.01 -8.17 -6.95
C THR A 229 18.50 -7.77 -6.93
N ASP A 230 18.81 -6.63 -6.31
CA ASP A 230 20.17 -6.14 -6.16
C ASP A 230 20.56 -6.06 -4.67
N PRO A 231 21.66 -6.70 -4.23
CA PRO A 231 22.13 -6.66 -2.85
C PRO A 231 22.41 -5.25 -2.32
N HIS A 232 22.78 -4.29 -3.18
CA HIS A 232 22.99 -2.89 -2.79
C HIS A 232 21.71 -2.20 -2.29
N TRP A 233 20.55 -2.76 -2.61
CA TRP A 233 19.25 -2.28 -2.17
C TRP A 233 18.75 -2.99 -0.90
N HIS A 234 19.58 -3.74 -0.17
CA HIS A 234 19.22 -4.28 1.14
C HIS A 234 19.14 -3.17 2.21
N LYS A 235 18.30 -2.18 1.95
CA LYS A 235 18.09 -0.97 2.75
C LYS A 235 16.67 -0.45 2.54
N ARG A 236 16.20 0.38 3.46
CA ARG A 236 14.89 1.04 3.35
C ARG A 236 15.04 2.39 2.67
N VAL A 237 14.09 2.74 1.83
CA VAL A 237 13.90 4.09 1.32
C VAL A 237 13.04 4.85 2.33
N VAL A 238 13.61 5.87 2.96
CA VAL A 238 12.92 6.69 3.97
C VAL A 238 12.73 8.08 3.41
N GLN A 239 11.51 8.54 3.38
CA GLN A 239 11.13 9.85 2.87
C GLN A 239 10.66 10.75 4.00
N LYS A 240 10.89 12.04 3.86
CA LYS A 240 10.34 13.07 4.71
C LYS A 240 9.75 14.16 3.83
N TYR A 241 8.52 14.54 4.16
CA TYR A 241 7.83 15.69 3.60
C TYR A 241 7.81 16.77 4.67
N ASP A 242 8.36 17.95 4.39
CA ASP A 242 8.46 19.03 5.36
C ASP A 242 7.29 20.01 5.24
N VAL A 243 7.17 20.91 6.22
CA VAL A 243 6.12 21.94 6.28
C VAL A 243 6.18 22.96 5.11
N LYS A 244 7.28 22.98 4.36
CA LYS A 244 7.45 23.82 3.18
C LYS A 244 7.07 23.11 1.89
N GLY A 245 6.62 21.86 1.97
CA GLY A 245 6.26 21.05 0.80
C GLY A 245 7.45 20.36 0.11
N ASN A 246 8.62 20.29 0.75
CA ASN A 246 9.79 19.66 0.16
C ASN A 246 9.89 18.18 0.54
N TRP A 247 10.20 17.36 -0.44
CA TRP A 247 10.55 15.96 -0.26
C TRP A 247 12.05 15.79 -0.07
N SER A 248 12.43 14.99 0.91
CA SER A 248 13.81 14.51 1.06
C SER A 248 13.82 13.01 1.19
N VAL A 249 14.86 12.36 0.66
CA VAL A 249 15.03 10.92 0.66
C VAL A 249 16.34 10.57 1.35
N ARG A 250 16.31 9.55 2.19
CA ARG A 250 17.51 8.92 2.77
C ARG A 250 17.36 7.41 2.75
N PHE A 251 18.47 6.72 2.83
CA PHE A 251 18.49 5.26 2.94
C PHE A 251 18.83 4.87 4.38
N ALA A 252 18.13 3.86 4.88
CA ALA A 252 18.39 3.29 6.19
C ALA A 252 18.69 1.81 6.06
N GLU A 253 19.78 1.38 6.70
CA GLU A 253 20.16 -0.03 6.74
C GLU A 253 19.08 -0.88 7.42
N VAL A 254 18.88 -2.08 6.92
CA VAL A 254 18.05 -3.10 7.58
C VAL A 254 18.94 -3.72 8.66
N LYS A 255 18.67 -3.37 9.92
CA LYS A 255 19.33 -4.04 11.04
C LYS A 255 18.79 -5.48 11.12
N SER A 256 19.71 -6.43 11.05
CA SER A 256 19.47 -7.85 11.30
C SER A 256 19.07 -8.11 12.75
#